data_b4aa457acc676fb651c41442acd6de42
#
_entry.id   b4aa457acc676fb651c41442acd6de42
#
_cell.length_a   1.000
_cell.length_b   1.000
_cell.length_c   1.000
_cell.angle_alpha   90.00
_cell.angle_beta   90.00
_cell.angle_gamma   90.00
#
_symmetry.space_group_name_H-M   'P 1'
#
loop_
_entity.id
_entity.type
_entity.pdbx_description
1 polymer ?
#
loop_
_entity_poly.entity_id
_entity_poly.type
_entity_poly.pdbx_seq_one_letter_code
_entity_poly.pdbx_strand_id
1 'polypeptide(L)' 'MQTRIQEFRKLRKITQSELADAVNVTRQTIISLENGKYKASLVLAHKIAQFFGIAIEDIFIFNEEEENI' A
#
# COMPACT_ATOMS: atom_id res chain seq x y z
N MET A 1 0.86 8.71 5.57
CA MET A 1 1.47 7.38 5.83
C MET A 1 2.45 7.03 4.73
N GLN A 2 3.65 6.67 5.09
CA GLN A 2 4.65 6.24 4.10
C GLN A 2 4.49 4.77 3.79
N THR A 3 4.75 4.39 2.53
CA THR A 3 4.66 3.00 2.12
C THR A 3 5.82 2.63 1.21
N ARG A 4 6.02 1.32 1.04
CA ARG A 4 6.97 0.77 0.07
C ARG A 4 6.22 0.08 -1.08
N ILE A 5 4.97 0.45 -1.29
CA ILE A 5 4.13 -0.16 -2.33
C ILE A 5 4.76 -0.01 -3.71
N GLN A 6 5.21 1.21 -4.04
CA GLN A 6 5.83 1.47 -5.34
C GLN A 6 7.06 0.60 -5.57
N GLU A 7 7.88 0.45 -4.53
CA GLU A 7 9.08 -0.37 -4.58
C GLU A 7 8.76 -1.83 -4.90
N PHE A 8 7.82 -2.43 -4.15
CA PHE A 8 7.44 -3.82 -4.38
C PHE A 8 6.72 -4.00 -5.71
N ARG A 9 5.91 -3.03 -6.09
CA ARG A 9 5.21 -3.07 -7.37
C ARG A 9 6.21 -3.07 -8.54
N LYS A 10 7.21 -2.20 -8.48
CA LYS A 10 8.24 -2.13 -9.53
C LYS A 10 9.09 -3.38 -9.59
N LEU A 11 9.40 -3.99 -8.44
CA LEU A 11 10.12 -5.25 -8.41
C LEU A 11 9.38 -6.35 -9.14
N ARG A 12 8.06 -6.34 -9.10
CA ARG A 12 7.24 -7.34 -9.78
C ARG A 12 6.77 -6.89 -11.16
N LYS A 13 7.16 -5.69 -11.58
CA LYS A 13 6.84 -5.14 -12.89
C LYS A 13 5.33 -5.07 -13.14
N ILE A 14 4.57 -4.67 -12.10
CA ILE A 14 3.13 -4.48 -12.22
C ILE A 14 2.79 -3.00 -12.16
N THR A 15 1.71 -2.63 -12.84
CA THR A 15 1.27 -1.23 -12.91
C THR A 15 0.40 -0.89 -11.69
N GLN A 16 0.19 0.41 -11.47
CA GLN A 16 -0.74 0.88 -10.46
C GLN A 16 -2.15 0.35 -10.70
N SER A 17 -2.57 0.30 -11.96
CA SER A 17 -3.90 -0.21 -12.31
C SER A 17 -4.03 -1.71 -12.01
N GLU A 18 -2.98 -2.47 -12.31
CA GLU A 18 -2.98 -3.90 -12.02
C GLU A 18 -3.10 -4.17 -10.51
N LEU A 19 -2.36 -3.42 -9.71
CA LEU A 19 -2.46 -3.56 -8.26
C LEU A 19 -3.85 -3.14 -7.76
N ALA A 20 -4.36 -2.03 -8.27
CA ALA A 20 -5.68 -1.54 -7.88
C ALA A 20 -6.76 -2.59 -8.14
N ASP A 21 -6.72 -3.20 -9.33
CA ASP A 21 -7.67 -4.26 -9.69
C ASP A 21 -7.54 -5.47 -8.77
N ALA A 22 -6.30 -5.85 -8.44
CA ALA A 22 -6.05 -7.03 -7.62
C ALA A 22 -6.59 -6.89 -6.20
N VAL A 23 -6.58 -5.66 -5.66
CA VAL A 23 -7.07 -5.41 -4.30
C VAL A 23 -8.41 -4.68 -4.29
N ASN A 24 -9.03 -4.56 -5.46
CA ASN A 24 -10.39 -4.06 -5.63
C ASN A 24 -10.59 -2.61 -5.15
N VAL A 25 -9.69 -1.75 -5.59
CA VAL A 25 -9.80 -0.30 -5.37
C VAL A 25 -9.51 0.43 -6.67
N THR A 26 -9.68 1.75 -6.68
CA THR A 26 -9.37 2.55 -7.86
C THR A 26 -7.87 2.78 -7.96
N ARG A 27 -7.40 3.06 -9.19
CA ARG A 27 -6.01 3.45 -9.42
C ARG A 27 -5.64 4.67 -8.59
N GLN A 28 -6.56 5.63 -8.45
CA GLN A 28 -6.32 6.85 -7.68
C GLN A 28 -6.00 6.53 -6.22
N THR A 29 -6.64 5.51 -5.65
CA THR A 29 -6.34 5.07 -4.29
C THR A 29 -4.89 4.60 -4.18
N ILE A 30 -4.41 3.83 -5.15
CA ILE A 30 -3.02 3.37 -5.15
C ILE A 30 -2.06 4.54 -5.29
N ILE A 31 -2.37 5.50 -6.18
CA ILE A 31 -1.55 6.69 -6.36
C ILE A 31 -1.43 7.46 -5.03
N SER A 32 -2.55 7.67 -4.36
CA SER A 32 -2.58 8.39 -3.08
C SER A 32 -1.80 7.67 -2.00
N LEU A 33 -1.89 6.35 -1.95
CA LEU A 33 -1.10 5.55 -1.01
C LEU A 33 0.39 5.67 -1.28
N GLU A 34 0.79 5.58 -2.54
CA GLU A 34 2.21 5.67 -2.92
C GLU A 34 2.79 7.04 -2.63
N ASN A 35 1.96 8.09 -2.71
CA ASN A 35 2.39 9.46 -2.41
C ASN A 35 2.34 9.79 -0.92
N GLY A 36 1.92 8.88 -0.09
CA GLY A 36 1.84 9.11 1.36
C GLY A 36 0.70 10.00 1.80
N LYS A 37 -0.26 10.28 0.92
CA LYS A 37 -1.36 11.21 1.21
C LYS A 37 -2.60 10.54 1.77
N TYR A 38 -2.60 9.23 1.86
CA TYR A 38 -3.76 8.46 2.27
C TYR A 38 -3.35 7.38 3.26
N LYS A 39 -4.12 7.23 4.31
CA LYS A 39 -3.92 6.12 5.26
C LYS A 39 -4.80 4.96 4.82
N ALA A 40 -4.20 3.83 4.55
CA ALA A 40 -4.96 2.64 4.19
C ALA A 40 -5.78 2.15 5.39
N SER A 41 -7.00 1.70 5.13
CA SER A 41 -7.76 0.97 6.14
C SER A 41 -7.02 -0.32 6.46
N LEU A 42 -7.31 -0.91 7.61
CA LEU A 42 -6.71 -2.18 8.00
C LEU A 42 -6.98 -3.26 6.95
N VAL A 43 -8.20 -3.31 6.43
CA VAL A 43 -8.58 -4.30 5.41
C VAL A 43 -7.77 -4.10 4.14
N LEU A 44 -7.65 -2.87 3.66
CA LEU A 44 -6.89 -2.60 2.44
C LEU A 44 -5.40 -2.88 2.63
N ALA A 45 -4.85 -2.48 3.77
CA ALA A 45 -3.44 -2.76 4.08
C ALA A 45 -3.18 -4.27 4.08
N HIS A 46 -4.08 -5.04 4.68
CA HIS A 46 -3.98 -6.50 4.71
C HIS A 46 -4.02 -7.08 3.29
N LYS A 47 -4.96 -6.61 2.46
CA LYS A 47 -5.08 -7.10 1.08
C LYS A 47 -3.82 -6.84 0.26
N ILE A 48 -3.25 -5.65 0.41
CA ILE A 48 -2.02 -5.30 -0.32
C ILE A 48 -0.85 -6.16 0.15
N ALA A 49 -0.67 -6.29 1.46
CA ALA A 49 0.40 -7.13 2.03
C ALA A 49 0.24 -8.58 1.58
N GLN A 50 -0.98 -9.10 1.60
CA GLN A 50 -1.28 -10.45 1.18
C GLN A 50 -0.99 -10.66 -0.30
N PHE A 51 -1.33 -9.68 -1.13
CA PHE A 51 -1.05 -9.73 -2.57
C PHE A 51 0.45 -9.88 -2.83
N PHE A 52 1.27 -9.14 -2.10
CA PHE A 52 2.71 -9.21 -2.24
C PHE A 52 3.34 -10.36 -1.46
N GLY A 53 2.59 -11.00 -0.57
CA GLY A 53 3.09 -12.11 0.24
C GLY A 53 4.08 -11.69 1.30
N ILE A 54 3.92 -10.49 1.85
CA ILE A 54 4.81 -9.93 2.88
C ILE A 54 3.98 -9.41 4.04
N ALA A 55 4.64 -9.13 5.17
CA ALA A 55 3.97 -8.59 6.33
C ALA A 55 3.56 -7.13 6.12
N ILE A 56 2.49 -6.70 6.77
CA ILE A 56 2.04 -5.31 6.71
C ILE A 56 3.15 -4.35 7.09
N GLU A 57 3.90 -4.65 8.14
CA GLU A 57 4.98 -3.78 8.63
C GLU A 57 6.16 -3.68 7.66
N ASP A 58 6.26 -4.57 6.70
CA ASP A 58 7.31 -4.52 5.69
C ASP A 58 6.94 -3.61 4.52
N ILE A 59 5.66 -3.32 4.35
CA ILE A 59 5.20 -2.50 3.22
C ILE A 59 4.66 -1.13 3.68
N PHE A 60 4.08 -1.05 4.88
CA PHE A 60 3.57 0.19 5.45
C PHE A 60 4.49 0.63 6.58
N ILE A 61 4.97 1.87 6.49
CA ILE A 61 5.91 2.41 7.46
C ILE A 61 5.14 3.20 8.51
N PHE A 62 5.15 2.70 9.73
CA PHE A 62 4.48 3.35 10.86
C PHE A 62 5.50 4.16 11.63
N ASN A 63 5.12 5.37 12.05
CA ASN A 63 5.97 6.20 12.89
C ASN A 63 5.20 6.63 14.13
N GLU A 64 5.93 7.14 15.12
CA GLU A 64 5.34 7.51 16.42
C GLU A 64 4.20 8.52 16.28
N GLU A 65 4.34 9.47 15.38
CA GLU A 65 3.32 10.50 15.18
C GLU A 65 2.01 9.90 14.70
N GLU A 66 2.07 8.93 13.82
CA GLU A 66 0.88 8.25 13.32
C GLU A 66 0.29 7.30 14.35
N GLU A 67 1.14 6.65 15.13
CA GLU A 67 0.71 5.70 16.15
C GLU A 67 0.03 6.35 17.33
N ASN A 68 0.34 7.60 17.61
CA ASN A 68 -0.22 8.33 18.73
C ASN A 68 -1.53 9.06 18.46
N ILE A 69 -2.11 8.86 17.32
CA ILE A 69 -3.37 9.51 16.95
C ILE A 69 -4.60 8.84 17.60
#